data_a667c1f04e9c3352ac0630f1f432e361
#
_entry.id   a667c1f04e9c3352ac0630f1f432e361
#
_cell.length_a   1.000
_cell.length_b   1.000
_cell.length_c   1.000
_cell.angle_alpha   90.00
_cell.angle_beta   90.00
_cell.angle_gamma   90.00
#
_symmetry.space_group_name_H-M   'P 1'
#
loop_
_entity.id
_entity.type
_entity.pdbx_description
1 polymer ?
#
loop_
_entity_poly.entity_id
_entity_poly.type
_entity_poly.pdbx_seq_one_letter_code
_entity_poly.pdbx_strand_id
1 'polypeptide(L)'
;MNFEYSDKTKDLIARLEAFMDEHVYPVEQHYMEAVESNPDKWTTLPQMHELKQKAKDAGLWNLFLPEEYLPYGAGLTNLEYAPLCEIMGRVMWSSEVFNCSAPDTGNMEVFAKYSSEENKKEWLIPLLNGEIRSAFAMTEPAVASSDATNICTSIVRDGDEYVINGRKWYTSGAMNTNCKIMVVMGKTDPSAERHRQQSQILVPLDTPGVTIIRPMSAMGFYDEPIGHAEINFENVRVPAGNLLVGEGEGFAIAQGRLGPGRIHHCMRLIGCAQRALDLACERVEQRVAFGSPLSKQQSVRESIAQMYCDIEQARLLVLKAAENMDRLGNKVAKNIIAAIKIVVPKMACNVIDEAIQMHGAAGTSQDFVLAATYGYARTVRLADGPDQVHMMQLGRNLIRDKNA
;
A
#
# COMPACT_ATOMS: atom_id res chain seq x y z
N MET A 1 15.32 24.11 0.65
CA MET A 1 15.22 22.64 0.72
C MET A 1 16.63 22.09 0.75
N ASN A 2 16.98 21.29 1.76
CA ASN A 2 18.21 20.52 1.71
C ASN A 2 17.87 19.18 1.02
N PHE A 3 18.53 18.85 -0.08
CA PHE A 3 18.31 17.61 -0.83
C PHE A 3 19.22 16.47 -0.33
N GLU A 4 20.08 16.73 0.66
CA GLU A 4 20.90 15.69 1.25
C GLU A 4 20.14 14.92 2.33
N TYR A 5 20.20 13.61 2.27
CA TYR A 5 19.72 12.75 3.33
C TYR A 5 20.63 12.82 4.56
N SER A 6 20.06 12.59 5.74
CA SER A 6 20.83 12.44 6.97
C SER A 6 21.82 11.26 6.88
N ASP A 7 22.87 11.28 7.68
CA ASP A 7 23.85 10.17 7.68
C ASP A 7 23.18 8.85 8.11
N LYS A 8 22.19 8.89 9.01
CA LYS A 8 21.34 7.76 9.37
C LYS A 8 20.61 7.20 8.14
N THR A 9 20.01 8.07 7.35
CA THR A 9 19.28 7.65 6.14
C THR A 9 20.22 7.09 5.08
N LYS A 10 21.39 7.70 4.89
CA LYS A 10 22.43 7.21 3.96
C LYS A 10 22.93 5.81 4.35
N ASP A 11 23.15 5.55 5.64
CA ASP A 11 23.52 4.22 6.14
C ASP A 11 22.41 3.19 5.87
N LEU A 12 21.17 3.52 6.18
CA LEU A 12 20.03 2.63 5.92
C LEU A 12 19.84 2.36 4.42
N ILE A 13 20.02 3.35 3.56
CA ILE A 13 19.98 3.18 2.09
C ILE A 13 21.04 2.16 1.67
N ALA A 14 22.30 2.37 2.06
CA ALA A 14 23.40 1.48 1.68
C ALA A 14 23.19 0.03 2.15
N ARG A 15 22.68 -0.14 3.38
CA ARG A 15 22.37 -1.47 3.95
C ARG A 15 21.19 -2.14 3.25
N LEU A 16 20.15 -1.36 2.93
CA LEU A 16 18.98 -1.87 2.24
C LEU A 16 19.30 -2.25 0.78
N GLU A 17 20.08 -1.43 0.07
CA GLU A 17 20.54 -1.74 -1.29
C GLU A 17 21.38 -3.02 -1.29
N ALA A 18 22.34 -3.15 -0.39
CA ALA A 18 23.15 -4.36 -0.24
C ALA A 18 22.28 -5.60 0.05
N PHE A 19 21.26 -5.45 0.89
CA PHE A 19 20.31 -6.53 1.19
C PHE A 19 19.48 -6.93 -0.06
N MET A 20 19.01 -5.93 -0.82
CA MET A 20 18.28 -6.18 -2.06
C MET A 20 19.15 -6.92 -3.08
N ASP A 21 20.41 -6.49 -3.25
CA ASP A 21 21.37 -7.09 -4.17
C ASP A 21 21.73 -8.53 -3.79
N GLU A 22 21.93 -8.79 -2.49
CA GLU A 22 22.35 -10.11 -2.01
C GLU A 22 21.21 -11.12 -1.89
N HIS A 23 20.01 -10.66 -1.46
CA HIS A 23 18.96 -11.57 -1.01
C HIS A 23 17.66 -11.48 -1.78
N VAL A 24 17.32 -10.36 -2.43
CA VAL A 24 16.02 -10.16 -3.08
C VAL A 24 16.11 -10.32 -4.59
N TYR A 25 16.95 -9.54 -5.28
CA TYR A 25 17.05 -9.63 -6.75
C TYR A 25 17.46 -11.02 -7.27
N PRO A 26 18.40 -11.75 -6.64
CA PRO A 26 18.78 -13.07 -7.12
C PRO A 26 17.67 -14.13 -7.07
N VAL A 27 16.67 -13.93 -6.22
CA VAL A 27 15.56 -14.86 -6.03
C VAL A 27 14.23 -14.39 -6.60
N GLU A 28 14.17 -13.15 -7.15
CA GLU A 28 12.93 -12.51 -7.59
C GLU A 28 12.09 -13.40 -8.51
N GLN A 29 12.68 -13.85 -9.61
CA GLN A 29 11.99 -14.68 -10.61
C GLN A 29 11.58 -16.03 -10.03
N HIS A 30 12.50 -16.71 -9.34
CA HIS A 30 12.23 -18.00 -8.73
C HIS A 30 11.12 -17.94 -7.66
N TYR A 31 11.10 -16.87 -6.86
CA TYR A 31 10.04 -16.65 -5.86
C TYR A 31 8.67 -16.48 -6.52
N MET A 32 8.59 -15.69 -7.60
CA MET A 32 7.34 -15.49 -8.34
C MET A 32 6.83 -16.79 -8.96
N GLU A 33 7.70 -17.58 -9.59
CA GLU A 33 7.37 -18.89 -10.13
C GLU A 33 6.89 -19.86 -9.05
N ALA A 34 7.54 -19.84 -7.88
CA ALA A 34 7.15 -20.66 -6.74
C ALA A 34 5.78 -20.27 -6.17
N VAL A 35 5.46 -18.97 -6.11
CA VAL A 35 4.13 -18.48 -5.71
C VAL A 35 3.07 -18.90 -6.72
N GLU A 36 3.32 -18.71 -8.01
CA GLU A 36 2.37 -19.07 -9.09
C GLU A 36 2.08 -20.56 -9.12
N SER A 37 3.10 -21.42 -8.92
CA SER A 37 2.99 -22.87 -8.93
C SER A 37 2.51 -23.48 -7.60
N ASN A 38 2.42 -22.68 -6.53
CA ASN A 38 1.98 -23.19 -5.22
C ASN A 38 0.50 -23.62 -5.27
N PRO A 39 0.18 -24.90 -4.98
CA PRO A 39 -1.21 -25.35 -4.93
C PRO A 39 -2.01 -24.66 -3.82
N ASP A 40 -1.36 -24.28 -2.72
CA ASP A 40 -1.93 -23.44 -1.65
C ASP A 40 -1.55 -21.97 -1.86
N LYS A 41 -2.25 -21.35 -2.79
CA LYS A 41 -1.96 -19.99 -3.29
C LYS A 41 -1.93 -18.90 -2.22
N TRP A 42 -2.58 -19.13 -1.08
CA TRP A 42 -2.78 -18.13 -0.02
C TRP A 42 -1.84 -18.30 1.17
N THR A 43 -0.99 -19.30 1.12
CA THR A 43 0.02 -19.54 2.16
C THR A 43 1.34 -18.90 1.78
N THR A 44 1.90 -18.11 2.70
CA THR A 44 3.22 -17.50 2.54
C THR A 44 4.29 -18.59 2.47
N LEU A 45 5.13 -18.53 1.44
CA LEU A 45 6.19 -19.51 1.21
C LEU A 45 7.26 -19.46 2.31
N PRO A 46 7.88 -20.61 2.67
CA PRO A 46 8.99 -20.67 3.64
C PRO A 46 10.12 -19.70 3.32
N GLN A 47 10.47 -19.53 2.05
CA GLN A 47 11.49 -18.57 1.60
C GLN A 47 11.22 -17.13 2.05
N MET A 48 9.96 -16.69 2.10
CA MET A 48 9.62 -15.35 2.62
C MET A 48 9.92 -15.26 4.11
N HIS A 49 9.67 -16.31 4.91
CA HIS A 49 10.00 -16.32 6.33
C HIS A 49 11.51 -16.25 6.57
N GLU A 50 12.31 -16.91 5.72
CA GLU A 50 13.77 -16.83 5.77
C GLU A 50 14.26 -15.42 5.45
N LEU A 51 13.72 -14.78 4.42
CA LEU A 51 14.05 -13.40 4.06
C LEU A 51 13.67 -12.41 5.19
N LYS A 52 12.49 -12.59 5.79
CA LYS A 52 12.05 -11.79 6.94
C LYS A 52 13.01 -11.93 8.13
N GLN A 53 13.49 -13.14 8.42
CA GLN A 53 14.46 -13.32 9.51
C GLN A 53 15.78 -12.60 9.21
N LYS A 54 16.30 -12.73 7.99
CA LYS A 54 17.50 -11.99 7.56
C LYS A 54 17.32 -10.47 7.66
N ALA A 55 16.15 -9.94 7.29
CA ALA A 55 15.84 -8.52 7.41
C ALA A 55 15.82 -8.05 8.87
N LYS A 56 15.27 -8.87 9.78
CA LYS A 56 15.33 -8.62 11.25
C LYS A 56 16.77 -8.58 11.75
N ASP A 57 17.57 -9.58 11.40
CA ASP A 57 18.97 -9.70 11.82
C ASP A 57 19.83 -8.54 11.27
N ALA A 58 19.49 -8.04 10.09
CA ALA A 58 20.10 -6.85 9.49
C ALA A 58 19.59 -5.53 10.08
N GLY A 59 18.61 -5.54 11.00
CA GLY A 59 18.00 -4.31 11.54
C GLY A 59 17.23 -3.48 10.52
N LEU A 60 16.65 -4.14 9.50
CA LEU A 60 15.84 -3.55 8.43
C LEU A 60 14.36 -3.92 8.58
N TRP A 61 13.83 -3.80 9.79
CA TRP A 61 12.49 -4.27 10.15
C TRP A 61 11.61 -3.13 10.66
N ASN A 62 10.31 -3.09 10.25
CA ASN A 62 9.33 -2.08 10.67
C ASN A 62 9.78 -0.62 10.43
N LEU A 63 10.48 -0.35 9.34
CA LEU A 63 11.09 0.96 9.05
C LEU A 63 10.05 2.06 8.82
N PHE A 64 8.79 1.72 8.57
CA PHE A 64 7.72 2.64 8.18
C PHE A 64 7.11 3.44 9.34
N LEU A 65 7.22 2.97 10.61
CA LEU A 65 6.58 3.61 11.76
C LEU A 65 7.36 4.83 12.23
N PRO A 66 6.73 6.04 12.24
CA PRO A 66 7.35 7.27 12.70
C PRO A 66 7.72 7.29 14.19
N GLU A 67 8.50 8.29 14.57
CA GLU A 67 8.97 8.51 15.95
C GLU A 67 7.84 8.58 16.98
N GLU A 68 6.69 9.12 16.60
CA GLU A 68 5.50 9.21 17.49
C GLU A 68 4.98 7.85 17.96
N TYR A 69 5.36 6.75 17.29
CA TYR A 69 4.97 5.38 17.64
C TYR A 69 6.05 4.58 18.32
N LEU A 70 7.15 5.20 18.76
CA LEU A 70 8.15 4.49 19.55
C LEU A 70 7.51 3.89 20.83
N PRO A 71 7.91 2.68 21.26
CA PRO A 71 9.06 1.89 20.76
C PRO A 71 8.71 0.93 19.59
N TYR A 72 7.56 1.05 18.92
CA TYR A 72 7.04 0.04 18.00
C TYR A 72 7.76 -0.01 16.64
N GLY A 73 8.49 1.00 16.24
CA GLY A 73 9.15 1.07 14.94
C GLY A 73 10.57 1.65 15.01
N ALA A 74 11.16 1.92 13.84
CA ALA A 74 12.51 2.45 13.72
C ALA A 74 12.62 3.97 14.01
N GLY A 75 11.49 4.66 14.20
CA GLY A 75 11.46 6.09 14.51
C GLY A 75 12.04 6.94 13.38
N LEU A 76 11.74 6.61 12.13
CA LEU A 76 12.10 7.41 10.96
C LEU A 76 11.02 8.44 10.68
N THR A 77 11.40 9.62 10.21
CA THR A 77 10.46 10.54 9.60
C THR A 77 9.95 9.99 8.26
N ASN A 78 8.84 10.50 7.74
CA ASN A 78 8.37 10.13 6.40
C ASN A 78 9.41 10.46 5.33
N LEU A 79 10.15 11.58 5.50
CA LEU A 79 11.22 11.99 4.59
C LEU A 79 12.40 11.00 4.63
N GLU A 80 12.79 10.50 5.80
CA GLU A 80 13.85 9.49 5.95
C GLU A 80 13.41 8.13 5.41
N TYR A 81 12.14 7.77 5.58
CA TYR A 81 11.59 6.50 5.07
C TYR A 81 11.40 6.51 3.53
N ALA A 82 11.20 7.67 2.91
CA ALA A 82 10.88 7.78 1.48
C ALA A 82 11.85 7.02 0.56
N PRO A 83 13.18 7.22 0.62
CA PRO A 83 14.12 6.50 -0.24
C PRO A 83 14.15 4.99 0.05
N LEU A 84 13.95 4.58 1.29
CA LEU A 84 13.89 3.17 1.67
C LEU A 84 12.65 2.49 1.09
N CYS A 85 11.50 3.14 1.16
CA CYS A 85 10.26 2.67 0.57
C CYS A 85 10.33 2.59 -0.96
N GLU A 86 11.04 3.53 -1.60
CA GLU A 86 11.34 3.49 -3.04
C GLU A 86 12.19 2.27 -3.40
N ILE A 87 13.28 2.01 -2.68
CA ILE A 87 14.14 0.84 -2.91
C ILE A 87 13.34 -0.46 -2.77
N MET A 88 12.55 -0.60 -1.69
CA MET A 88 11.65 -1.74 -1.53
C MET A 88 10.62 -1.85 -2.68
N GLY A 89 10.17 -0.72 -3.22
CA GLY A 89 9.21 -0.67 -4.34
C GLY A 89 9.76 -1.19 -5.67
N ARG A 90 11.07 -1.39 -5.82
CA ARG A 90 11.69 -1.92 -7.05
C ARG A 90 11.32 -3.37 -7.34
N VAL A 91 10.98 -4.15 -6.31
CA VAL A 91 10.44 -5.51 -6.41
C VAL A 91 9.07 -5.53 -5.72
N MET A 92 8.01 -5.94 -6.43
CA MET A 92 6.62 -5.78 -5.98
C MET A 92 6.33 -6.37 -4.59
N TRP A 93 6.93 -7.52 -4.28
CA TRP A 93 6.72 -8.23 -3.03
C TRP A 93 7.75 -7.90 -1.93
N SER A 94 8.83 -7.17 -2.24
CA SER A 94 9.95 -7.01 -1.29
C SER A 94 9.62 -6.20 -0.04
N SER A 95 8.63 -5.28 -0.11
CA SER A 95 8.17 -4.57 1.10
C SER A 95 7.71 -5.53 2.21
N GLU A 96 7.22 -6.72 1.84
CA GLU A 96 6.82 -7.77 2.78
C GLU A 96 8.00 -8.34 3.57
N VAL A 97 9.18 -8.43 2.94
CA VAL A 97 10.42 -8.90 3.57
C VAL A 97 10.79 -8.07 4.81
N PHE A 98 10.48 -6.78 4.77
CA PHE A 98 10.83 -5.80 5.81
C PHE A 98 9.64 -5.45 6.74
N ASN A 99 8.52 -6.19 6.62
CA ASN A 99 7.25 -5.88 7.30
C ASN A 99 6.73 -4.46 7.02
N CYS A 100 6.98 -3.98 5.81
CA CYS A 100 6.62 -2.64 5.34
C CYS A 100 5.55 -2.66 4.24
N SER A 101 4.80 -3.77 4.09
CA SER A 101 3.77 -3.92 3.07
C SER A 101 2.39 -3.44 3.53
N ALA A 102 1.57 -2.99 2.58
CA ALA A 102 0.15 -2.76 2.81
C ALA A 102 -0.63 -4.10 2.76
N PRO A 103 -1.76 -4.25 3.50
CA PRO A 103 -2.42 -3.23 4.32
C PRO A 103 -1.85 -3.11 5.74
N ASP A 104 -0.93 -4.00 6.14
CA ASP A 104 -0.47 -4.12 7.52
C ASP A 104 0.14 -2.84 8.07
N THR A 105 0.95 -2.11 7.28
CA THR A 105 1.54 -0.84 7.73
C THR A 105 0.49 0.15 8.22
N GLY A 106 -0.56 0.39 7.41
CA GLY A 106 -1.63 1.29 7.80
C GLY A 106 -2.48 0.76 8.95
N ASN A 107 -2.66 -0.56 9.06
CA ASN A 107 -3.39 -1.17 10.16
C ASN A 107 -2.58 -1.11 11.46
N MET A 108 -1.26 -1.36 11.42
CA MET A 108 -0.38 -1.21 12.58
C MET A 108 -0.36 0.23 13.12
N GLU A 109 -0.38 1.26 12.24
CA GLU A 109 -0.56 2.65 12.66
C GLU A 109 -1.91 2.88 13.35
N VAL A 110 -3.00 2.30 12.80
CA VAL A 110 -4.35 2.38 13.42
C VAL A 110 -4.33 1.72 14.80
N PHE A 111 -3.76 0.53 14.92
CA PHE A 111 -3.66 -0.17 16.20
C PHE A 111 -2.81 0.62 17.22
N ALA A 112 -1.65 1.12 16.80
CA ALA A 112 -0.76 1.88 17.68
C ALA A 112 -1.42 3.14 18.24
N LYS A 113 -2.23 3.82 17.41
CA LYS A 113 -2.82 5.12 17.75
C LYS A 113 -4.19 5.03 18.41
N TYR A 114 -5.03 4.08 18.00
CA TYR A 114 -6.46 4.10 18.29
C TYR A 114 -6.97 2.88 19.09
N SER A 115 -6.16 1.85 19.29
CA SER A 115 -6.57 0.65 20.01
C SER A 115 -6.32 0.75 21.51
N SER A 116 -7.09 -0.04 22.27
CA SER A 116 -6.82 -0.28 23.69
C SER A 116 -5.50 -1.03 23.90
N GLU A 117 -4.94 -1.00 25.12
CA GLU A 117 -3.70 -1.72 25.44
C GLU A 117 -3.88 -3.24 25.33
N GLU A 118 -5.07 -3.77 25.58
CA GLU A 118 -5.44 -5.16 25.38
C GLU A 118 -5.34 -5.53 23.89
N ASN A 119 -5.99 -4.75 23.02
CA ASN A 119 -5.98 -4.96 21.58
C ASN A 119 -4.56 -4.76 20.98
N LYS A 120 -3.75 -3.86 21.54
CA LYS A 120 -2.34 -3.73 21.13
C LYS A 120 -1.53 -4.99 21.45
N LYS A 121 -1.70 -5.55 22.62
CA LYS A 121 -1.01 -6.80 23.02
C LYS A 121 -1.46 -7.97 22.17
N GLU A 122 -2.75 -8.06 21.90
CA GLU A 122 -3.34 -9.18 21.17
C GLU A 122 -3.02 -9.13 19.67
N TRP A 123 -3.06 -7.94 19.04
CA TRP A 123 -2.99 -7.80 17.59
C TRP A 123 -1.78 -7.02 17.10
N LEU A 124 -1.44 -5.87 17.70
CA LEU A 124 -0.34 -5.04 17.22
C LEU A 124 1.03 -5.73 17.39
N ILE A 125 1.28 -6.31 18.57
CA ILE A 125 2.58 -6.94 18.84
C ILE A 125 2.85 -8.12 17.89
N PRO A 126 1.92 -9.07 17.66
CA PRO A 126 2.11 -10.12 16.66
C PRO A 126 2.26 -9.60 15.22
N LEU A 127 1.58 -8.52 14.85
CA LEU A 127 1.76 -7.87 13.54
C LEU A 127 3.16 -7.27 13.41
N LEU A 128 3.64 -6.55 14.43
CA LEU A 128 4.99 -5.99 14.45
C LEU A 128 6.07 -7.08 14.41
N ASN A 129 5.80 -8.23 14.99
CA ASN A 129 6.69 -9.39 14.93
C ASN A 129 6.62 -10.12 13.59
N GLY A 130 5.62 -9.80 12.72
CA GLY A 130 5.38 -10.50 11.47
C GLY A 130 4.87 -11.93 11.65
N GLU A 131 4.27 -12.24 12.79
CA GLU A 131 3.67 -13.53 13.14
C GLU A 131 2.31 -13.73 12.51
N ILE A 132 1.54 -12.62 12.40
CA ILE A 132 0.23 -12.58 11.78
C ILE A 132 0.17 -11.48 10.72
N ARG A 133 -0.91 -11.51 9.93
CA ARG A 133 -1.26 -10.45 9.00
C ARG A 133 -2.64 -9.89 9.33
N SER A 134 -2.95 -8.75 8.73
CA SER A 134 -4.22 -8.05 8.93
C SER A 134 -4.86 -7.67 7.59
N ALA A 135 -6.13 -7.28 7.66
CA ALA A 135 -6.86 -6.77 6.51
C ALA A 135 -7.65 -5.50 6.86
N PHE A 136 -8.01 -4.73 5.82
CA PHE A 136 -8.84 -3.53 5.96
C PHE A 136 -10.09 -3.65 5.10
N ALA A 137 -11.25 -3.81 5.75
CA ALA A 137 -12.54 -4.07 5.13
C ALA A 137 -13.40 -2.78 5.10
N MET A 138 -13.20 -1.96 4.05
CA MET A 138 -13.90 -0.68 3.89
C MET A 138 -14.87 -0.70 2.73
N THR A 139 -14.40 -1.02 1.52
CA THR A 139 -15.20 -0.89 0.28
C THR A 139 -16.28 -1.95 0.16
N GLU A 140 -17.39 -1.59 -0.49
CA GLU A 140 -18.58 -2.44 -0.65
C GLU A 140 -18.99 -2.57 -2.12
N PRO A 141 -19.46 -3.75 -2.58
CA PRO A 141 -19.85 -3.94 -3.96
C PRO A 141 -21.12 -3.18 -4.36
N ALA A 142 -22.01 -2.91 -3.40
CA ALA A 142 -23.33 -2.34 -3.66
C ALA A 142 -23.35 -0.81 -3.76
N VAL A 143 -22.27 -0.12 -3.34
CA VAL A 143 -22.22 1.34 -3.27
C VAL A 143 -20.91 1.91 -3.81
N ALA A 144 -20.93 3.16 -4.24
CA ALA A 144 -19.71 3.89 -4.60
C ALA A 144 -18.91 4.25 -3.34
N SER A 145 -18.02 3.36 -2.92
CA SER A 145 -17.23 3.49 -1.68
C SER A 145 -16.11 4.55 -1.74
N SER A 146 -15.89 5.17 -2.90
CA SER A 146 -15.07 6.38 -3.04
C SER A 146 -15.65 7.58 -2.25
N ASP A 147 -16.97 7.59 -2.04
CA ASP A 147 -17.63 8.36 -0.99
C ASP A 147 -17.84 7.44 0.24
N ALA A 148 -16.96 7.56 1.21
CA ALA A 148 -17.01 6.73 2.43
C ALA A 148 -18.34 6.87 3.22
N THR A 149 -19.09 7.94 2.99
CA THR A 149 -20.41 8.12 3.63
C THR A 149 -21.51 7.23 3.04
N ASN A 150 -21.27 6.58 1.89
CA ASN A 150 -22.19 5.64 1.25
C ASN A 150 -22.13 4.23 1.86
N ILE A 151 -21.12 3.91 2.69
CA ILE A 151 -20.97 2.59 3.31
C ILE A 151 -22.27 2.18 4.00
N CYS A 152 -22.74 0.95 3.72
CA CYS A 152 -24.02 0.41 4.20
C CYS A 152 -23.86 -0.69 5.26
N THR A 153 -22.69 -1.33 5.38
CA THR A 153 -22.43 -2.31 6.44
C THR A 153 -22.82 -1.73 7.79
N SER A 154 -23.69 -2.42 8.52
CA SER A 154 -24.17 -1.99 9.84
C SER A 154 -23.29 -2.54 10.96
N ILE A 155 -23.11 -1.74 12.00
CA ILE A 155 -22.45 -2.11 13.26
C ILE A 155 -23.42 -1.66 14.37
N VAL A 156 -24.17 -2.59 14.92
CA VAL A 156 -25.25 -2.28 15.89
C VAL A 156 -24.88 -2.80 17.26
N ARG A 157 -24.90 -1.94 18.27
CA ARG A 157 -24.63 -2.33 19.65
C ARG A 157 -25.74 -3.21 20.19
N ASP A 158 -25.37 -4.32 20.84
CA ASP A 158 -26.27 -5.27 21.53
C ASP A 158 -25.61 -5.67 22.86
N GLY A 159 -25.93 -4.93 23.93
CA GLY A 159 -25.31 -5.11 25.23
C GLY A 159 -23.81 -4.80 25.24
N ASP A 160 -23.02 -5.82 25.57
CA ASP A 160 -21.55 -5.73 25.62
C ASP A 160 -20.87 -6.16 24.31
N GLU A 161 -21.66 -6.33 23.25
CA GLU A 161 -21.20 -6.72 21.93
C GLU A 161 -21.66 -5.73 20.84
N TYR A 162 -21.06 -5.85 19.66
CA TYR A 162 -21.57 -5.30 18.41
C TYR A 162 -21.93 -6.41 17.44
N VAL A 163 -23.04 -6.24 16.73
CA VAL A 163 -23.51 -7.13 15.66
C VAL A 163 -23.26 -6.46 14.32
N ILE A 164 -22.52 -7.14 13.46
CA ILE A 164 -22.08 -6.62 12.17
C ILE A 164 -22.78 -7.38 11.04
N ASN A 165 -23.40 -6.65 10.11
CA ASN A 165 -24.03 -7.20 8.92
C ASN A 165 -23.65 -6.36 7.69
N GLY A 166 -23.24 -7.02 6.61
CA GLY A 166 -22.87 -6.35 5.37
C GLY A 166 -21.96 -7.17 4.47
N ARG A 167 -21.49 -6.56 3.39
CA ARG A 167 -20.63 -7.20 2.41
C ARG A 167 -19.52 -6.26 2.01
N LYS A 168 -18.30 -6.75 2.08
CA LYS A 168 -17.07 -6.04 1.72
C LYS A 168 -16.39 -6.72 0.55
N TRP A 169 -15.69 -5.96 -0.27
CA TRP A 169 -14.87 -6.49 -1.34
C TRP A 169 -13.53 -5.75 -1.44
N TYR A 170 -12.60 -6.29 -2.22
CA TYR A 170 -11.22 -5.81 -2.27
C TYR A 170 -10.59 -5.63 -0.88
N THR A 171 -10.95 -6.54 0.04
CA THR A 171 -10.38 -6.58 1.38
C THR A 171 -8.97 -7.19 1.29
N SER A 172 -7.99 -6.32 1.09
CA SER A 172 -6.59 -6.71 0.87
C SER A 172 -6.03 -7.40 2.11
N GLY A 173 -5.28 -8.49 1.90
CA GLY A 173 -4.66 -9.30 2.95
C GLY A 173 -5.54 -10.42 3.47
N ALA A 174 -6.86 -10.38 3.27
CA ALA A 174 -7.79 -11.32 3.89
C ALA A 174 -7.76 -12.74 3.30
N MET A 175 -7.16 -12.92 2.12
CA MET A 175 -6.97 -14.28 1.57
C MET A 175 -5.81 -15.03 2.23
N ASN A 176 -4.80 -14.31 2.76
CA ASN A 176 -3.62 -14.92 3.34
C ASN A 176 -3.97 -15.77 4.58
N THR A 177 -3.46 -16.98 4.66
CA THR A 177 -3.73 -17.92 5.77
C THR A 177 -3.25 -17.40 7.13
N ASN A 178 -2.29 -16.46 7.14
CA ASN A 178 -1.82 -15.79 8.35
C ASN A 178 -2.62 -14.53 8.71
N CYS A 179 -3.61 -14.13 7.92
CA CYS A 179 -4.51 -13.03 8.28
C CYS A 179 -5.39 -13.46 9.45
N LYS A 180 -5.29 -12.74 10.58
CA LYS A 180 -6.04 -13.07 11.82
C LYS A 180 -7.03 -11.99 12.20
N ILE A 181 -6.82 -10.75 11.78
CA ILE A 181 -7.60 -9.62 12.24
C ILE A 181 -7.94 -8.66 11.09
N MET A 182 -9.15 -8.16 11.09
CA MET A 182 -9.62 -7.13 10.15
C MET A 182 -10.00 -5.86 10.89
N VAL A 183 -9.67 -4.71 10.30
CA VAL A 183 -10.30 -3.43 10.64
C VAL A 183 -11.51 -3.26 9.72
N VAL A 184 -12.71 -3.32 10.27
CA VAL A 184 -13.97 -3.23 9.53
C VAL A 184 -14.62 -1.87 9.73
N MET A 185 -14.95 -1.18 8.64
CA MET A 185 -15.68 0.09 8.67
C MET A 185 -17.16 -0.11 8.33
N GLY A 186 -18.04 0.41 9.19
CA GLY A 186 -19.49 0.34 8.99
C GLY A 186 -20.21 1.48 9.67
N LYS A 187 -21.55 1.55 9.54
CA LYS A 187 -22.41 2.56 10.17
C LYS A 187 -22.89 2.08 11.54
N THR A 188 -22.62 2.88 12.56
CA THR A 188 -23.21 2.69 13.92
C THR A 188 -24.45 3.52 14.13
N ASP A 189 -24.48 4.76 13.63
CA ASP A 189 -25.65 5.64 13.72
C ASP A 189 -25.96 6.32 12.37
N PRO A 190 -26.90 5.79 11.58
CA PRO A 190 -27.32 6.41 10.32
C PRO A 190 -27.99 7.79 10.48
N SER A 191 -28.46 8.15 11.69
CA SER A 191 -29.13 9.43 11.97
C SER A 191 -28.15 10.55 12.36
N ALA A 192 -26.89 10.21 12.70
CA ALA A 192 -25.87 11.17 13.06
C ALA A 192 -25.47 12.07 11.88
N GLU A 193 -24.73 13.13 12.17
CA GLU A 193 -24.13 13.98 11.14
C GLU A 193 -23.30 13.14 10.14
N ARG A 194 -23.29 13.52 8.87
CA ARG A 194 -22.75 12.77 7.73
C ARG A 194 -21.39 12.09 7.99
N HIS A 195 -20.47 12.78 8.64
CA HIS A 195 -19.12 12.24 8.92
C HIS A 195 -18.97 11.59 10.30
N ARG A 196 -20.07 11.47 11.03
CA ARG A 196 -20.18 10.82 12.35
C ARG A 196 -21.03 9.54 12.33
N GLN A 197 -21.45 9.10 11.17
CA GLN A 197 -22.26 7.89 11.01
C GLN A 197 -21.44 6.60 11.10
N GLN A 198 -20.15 6.66 10.72
CA GLN A 198 -19.29 5.48 10.59
C GLN A 198 -18.39 5.28 11.80
N SER A 199 -18.16 4.02 12.11
CA SER A 199 -17.19 3.56 13.10
C SER A 199 -16.24 2.53 12.49
N GLN A 200 -15.14 2.27 13.17
CA GLN A 200 -14.23 1.16 12.82
C GLN A 200 -14.16 0.20 14.02
N ILE A 201 -14.22 -1.09 13.72
CA ILE A 201 -14.22 -2.15 14.71
C ILE A 201 -13.29 -3.29 14.29
N LEU A 202 -12.65 -3.92 15.27
CA LEU A 202 -11.75 -5.05 15.05
C LEU A 202 -12.59 -6.34 15.00
N VAL A 203 -12.38 -7.12 13.93
CA VAL A 203 -13.08 -8.40 13.71
C VAL A 203 -12.05 -9.46 13.38
N PRO A 204 -11.83 -10.46 14.28
CA PRO A 204 -11.05 -11.65 13.93
C PRO A 204 -11.62 -12.34 12.70
N LEU A 205 -10.76 -12.84 11.82
CA LEU A 205 -11.19 -13.41 10.54
C LEU A 205 -11.99 -14.72 10.71
N ASP A 206 -11.77 -15.44 11.80
CA ASP A 206 -12.43 -16.70 12.16
C ASP A 206 -13.71 -16.52 12.99
N THR A 207 -14.17 -15.26 13.19
CA THR A 207 -15.41 -14.98 13.95
C THR A 207 -16.61 -15.62 13.23
N PRO A 208 -17.50 -16.34 13.96
CA PRO A 208 -18.71 -16.91 13.38
C PRO A 208 -19.54 -15.86 12.63
N GLY A 209 -19.99 -16.22 11.41
CA GLY A 209 -20.70 -15.30 10.51
C GLY A 209 -19.82 -14.55 9.53
N VAL A 210 -18.49 -14.58 9.67
CA VAL A 210 -17.55 -14.11 8.64
C VAL A 210 -17.38 -15.21 7.59
N THR A 211 -17.63 -14.88 6.32
CA THR A 211 -17.47 -15.81 5.21
C THR A 211 -16.70 -15.16 4.07
N ILE A 212 -15.55 -15.69 3.72
CA ILE A 212 -14.84 -15.33 2.49
C ILE A 212 -15.61 -15.94 1.32
N ILE A 213 -16.11 -15.11 0.39
CA ILE A 213 -16.90 -15.54 -0.76
C ILE A 213 -15.99 -15.98 -1.90
N ARG A 214 -14.99 -15.18 -2.22
CA ARG A 214 -14.04 -15.43 -3.31
C ARG A 214 -12.85 -14.49 -3.25
N PRO A 215 -11.73 -14.86 -3.89
CA PRO A 215 -10.67 -13.90 -4.20
C PRO A 215 -11.12 -12.94 -5.32
N MET A 216 -10.58 -11.72 -5.28
CA MET A 216 -10.78 -10.69 -6.28
C MET A 216 -9.48 -10.47 -7.05
N SER A 217 -9.53 -10.50 -8.38
CA SER A 217 -8.37 -10.13 -9.21
C SER A 217 -8.40 -8.64 -9.56
N ALA A 218 -7.23 -8.08 -9.76
CA ALA A 218 -7.03 -6.76 -10.33
C ALA A 218 -6.21 -6.91 -11.61
N MET A 219 -6.76 -6.52 -12.77
CA MET A 219 -6.12 -6.67 -14.08
C MET A 219 -5.70 -8.13 -14.41
N GLY A 220 -6.41 -9.12 -13.86
CA GLY A 220 -6.10 -10.54 -14.02
C GLY A 220 -5.16 -11.13 -12.96
N PHE A 221 -4.51 -10.30 -12.15
CA PHE A 221 -3.62 -10.71 -11.07
C PHE A 221 -4.37 -10.81 -9.74
N TYR A 222 -4.12 -11.87 -8.97
CA TYR A 222 -4.75 -12.09 -7.66
C TYR A 222 -3.90 -11.61 -6.48
N ASP A 223 -2.67 -11.15 -6.73
CA ASP A 223 -1.73 -10.68 -5.71
C ASP A 223 -1.42 -11.74 -4.64
N GLU A 224 -1.16 -12.97 -5.11
CA GLU A 224 -0.81 -14.09 -4.23
C GLU A 224 0.55 -13.88 -3.54
N PRO A 225 0.71 -14.29 -2.29
CA PRO A 225 -0.23 -14.96 -1.39
C PRO A 225 -1.06 -13.99 -0.53
N ILE A 226 -1.03 -12.69 -0.79
CA ILE A 226 -1.71 -11.64 -0.02
C ILE A 226 -3.21 -11.67 -0.30
N GLY A 227 -3.57 -11.50 -1.57
CA GLY A 227 -4.93 -11.56 -2.11
C GLY A 227 -5.87 -10.46 -1.63
N HIS A 228 -6.96 -10.33 -2.39
CA HIS A 228 -8.06 -9.42 -2.06
C HIS A 228 -9.34 -10.25 -1.94
N ALA A 229 -10.04 -10.18 -0.81
CA ALA A 229 -11.23 -10.97 -0.59
C ALA A 229 -12.51 -10.19 -0.81
N GLU A 230 -13.54 -10.89 -1.29
CA GLU A 230 -14.92 -10.51 -1.08
C GLU A 230 -15.46 -11.27 0.13
N ILE A 231 -16.00 -10.54 1.14
CA ILE A 231 -16.35 -11.07 2.44
C ILE A 231 -17.81 -10.70 2.76
N ASN A 232 -18.57 -11.68 3.25
CA ASN A 232 -19.88 -11.47 3.84
C ASN A 232 -19.81 -11.51 5.37
N PHE A 233 -20.51 -10.60 6.02
CA PHE A 233 -20.72 -10.53 7.46
C PHE A 233 -22.21 -10.76 7.72
N GLU A 234 -22.53 -11.83 8.44
CA GLU A 234 -23.89 -12.21 8.77
C GLU A 234 -24.01 -12.44 10.28
N ASN A 235 -24.64 -11.49 10.97
CA ASN A 235 -24.78 -11.51 12.43
C ASN A 235 -23.46 -11.75 13.17
N VAL A 236 -22.37 -11.17 12.66
CA VAL A 236 -21.03 -11.29 13.24
C VAL A 236 -21.00 -10.54 14.57
N ARG A 237 -20.68 -11.23 15.66
CA ARG A 237 -20.64 -10.68 17.01
C ARG A 237 -19.21 -10.53 17.49
N VAL A 238 -18.88 -9.35 17.98
CA VAL A 238 -17.57 -9.04 18.58
C VAL A 238 -17.76 -8.22 19.86
N PRO A 239 -16.86 -8.35 20.84
CA PRO A 239 -16.90 -7.56 22.08
C PRO A 239 -16.92 -6.06 21.81
N ALA A 240 -17.62 -5.30 22.65
CA ALA A 240 -17.67 -3.84 22.53
C ALA A 240 -16.28 -3.18 22.65
N GLY A 241 -15.34 -3.81 23.34
CA GLY A 241 -13.95 -3.38 23.46
C GLY A 241 -13.15 -3.41 22.15
N ASN A 242 -13.67 -4.05 21.10
CA ASN A 242 -13.09 -4.07 19.76
C ASN A 242 -13.36 -2.79 18.96
N LEU A 243 -14.26 -1.92 19.44
CA LEU A 243 -14.53 -0.64 18.80
C LEU A 243 -13.33 0.29 18.96
N LEU A 244 -12.87 0.89 17.85
CA LEU A 244 -11.74 1.82 17.87
C LEU A 244 -12.22 3.21 18.28
N VAL A 245 -11.66 3.77 19.34
CA VAL A 245 -11.94 5.09 19.94
C VAL A 245 -13.38 5.21 20.44
N GLY A 246 -14.38 5.13 19.56
CA GLY A 246 -15.78 5.28 19.88
C GLY A 246 -16.68 5.33 18.64
N GLU A 247 -17.99 5.34 18.86
CA GLU A 247 -18.97 5.46 17.78
C GLU A 247 -18.83 6.79 17.05
N GLY A 248 -18.99 6.76 15.73
CA GLY A 248 -18.88 7.96 14.88
C GLY A 248 -17.45 8.44 14.58
N GLU A 249 -16.41 7.74 15.04
CA GLU A 249 -15.02 8.13 14.80
C GLU A 249 -14.41 7.46 13.56
N GLY A 250 -15.13 6.55 12.91
CA GLY A 250 -14.60 5.75 11.80
C GLY A 250 -14.10 6.56 10.62
N PHE A 251 -14.77 7.67 10.28
CA PHE A 251 -14.31 8.55 9.20
C PHE A 251 -13.00 9.28 9.56
N ALA A 252 -12.87 9.77 10.79
CA ALA A 252 -11.67 10.46 11.27
C ALA A 252 -10.46 9.50 11.32
N ILE A 253 -10.66 8.26 11.81
CA ILE A 253 -9.64 7.20 11.83
C ILE A 253 -9.21 6.87 10.39
N ALA A 254 -10.16 6.68 9.46
CA ALA A 254 -9.85 6.40 8.05
C ALA A 254 -8.99 7.50 7.41
N GLN A 255 -9.30 8.77 7.64
CA GLN A 255 -8.50 9.89 7.12
C GLN A 255 -7.10 9.93 7.76
N GLY A 256 -6.98 9.61 9.04
CA GLY A 256 -5.68 9.50 9.74
C GLY A 256 -4.79 8.42 9.13
N ARG A 257 -5.34 7.22 8.86
CA ARG A 257 -4.66 6.08 8.25
C ARG A 257 -4.27 6.33 6.79
N LEU A 258 -5.18 6.90 6.01
CA LEU A 258 -5.01 7.04 4.55
C LEU A 258 -3.99 8.13 4.18
N GLY A 259 -3.69 9.08 5.06
CA GLY A 259 -2.69 10.13 4.82
C GLY A 259 -1.31 9.56 4.58
N PRO A 260 -0.67 8.92 5.59
CA PRO A 260 0.62 8.26 5.45
C PRO A 260 0.61 7.15 4.41
N GLY A 261 -0.44 6.31 4.38
CA GLY A 261 -0.59 5.23 3.41
C GLY A 261 -0.50 5.70 1.94
N ARG A 262 -1.10 6.85 1.61
CA ARG A 262 -1.00 7.45 0.27
C ARG A 262 0.43 7.83 -0.09
N ILE A 263 1.20 8.37 0.87
CA ILE A 263 2.60 8.73 0.67
C ILE A 263 3.41 7.45 0.41
N HIS A 264 3.24 6.41 1.24
CA HIS A 264 3.94 5.13 1.08
C HIS A 264 3.62 4.44 -0.25
N HIS A 265 2.36 4.46 -0.72
CA HIS A 265 2.02 3.96 -2.06
C HIS A 265 2.74 4.73 -3.17
N CYS A 266 2.82 6.06 -3.06
CA CYS A 266 3.54 6.87 -4.04
C CYS A 266 5.04 6.59 -4.02
N MET A 267 5.66 6.43 -2.85
CA MET A 267 7.07 6.07 -2.72
C MET A 267 7.38 4.74 -3.40
N ARG A 268 6.59 3.69 -3.15
CA ARG A 268 6.74 2.38 -3.81
C ARG A 268 6.59 2.48 -5.33
N LEU A 269 5.64 3.27 -5.81
CA LEU A 269 5.44 3.45 -7.25
C LEU A 269 6.60 4.17 -7.95
N ILE A 270 7.33 5.06 -7.26
CA ILE A 270 8.60 5.59 -7.80
C ILE A 270 9.59 4.45 -8.01
N GLY A 271 9.72 3.54 -7.04
CA GLY A 271 10.57 2.35 -7.16
C GLY A 271 10.17 1.44 -8.32
N CYS A 272 8.87 1.16 -8.48
CA CYS A 272 8.33 0.40 -9.62
C CYS A 272 8.69 1.05 -10.97
N ALA A 273 8.51 2.36 -11.08
CA ALA A 273 8.82 3.12 -12.31
C ALA A 273 10.33 3.13 -12.59
N GLN A 274 11.17 3.31 -11.55
CA GLN A 274 12.61 3.25 -11.68
C GLN A 274 13.08 1.87 -12.17
N ARG A 275 12.54 0.79 -11.59
CA ARG A 275 12.84 -0.58 -12.03
C ARG A 275 12.46 -0.80 -13.49
N ALA A 276 11.28 -0.30 -13.91
CA ALA A 276 10.83 -0.40 -15.30
C ALA A 276 11.76 0.36 -16.27
N LEU A 277 12.23 1.55 -15.89
CA LEU A 277 13.21 2.31 -16.66
C LEU A 277 14.54 1.56 -16.78
N ASP A 278 15.04 0.99 -15.68
CA ASP A 278 16.31 0.22 -15.68
C ASP A 278 16.20 -0.98 -16.63
N LEU A 279 15.13 -1.77 -16.53
CA LEU A 279 14.85 -2.90 -17.42
C LEU A 279 14.72 -2.48 -18.89
N ALA A 280 14.07 -1.32 -19.14
CA ALA A 280 13.96 -0.78 -20.49
C ALA A 280 15.33 -0.40 -21.06
N CYS A 281 16.20 0.25 -20.29
CA CYS A 281 17.57 0.59 -20.70
C CYS A 281 18.39 -0.66 -21.06
N GLU A 282 18.33 -1.70 -20.24
CA GLU A 282 18.99 -2.97 -20.51
C GLU A 282 18.45 -3.62 -21.79
N ARG A 283 17.11 -3.66 -21.92
CA ARG A 283 16.44 -4.28 -23.06
C ARG A 283 16.80 -3.63 -24.38
N VAL A 284 16.78 -2.31 -24.48
CA VAL A 284 17.03 -1.59 -25.73
C VAL A 284 18.49 -1.67 -26.18
N GLU A 285 19.42 -1.90 -25.27
CA GLU A 285 20.83 -2.13 -25.60
C GLU A 285 21.06 -3.55 -26.14
N GLN A 286 20.40 -4.54 -25.55
CA GLN A 286 20.54 -5.94 -25.93
C GLN A 286 19.78 -6.30 -27.22
N ARG A 287 18.65 -5.62 -27.51
CA ARG A 287 17.76 -6.00 -28.60
C ARG A 287 18.14 -5.34 -29.91
N VAL A 288 18.47 -6.19 -30.91
CA VAL A 288 18.81 -5.74 -32.27
C VAL A 288 17.58 -5.85 -33.16
N ALA A 289 17.24 -4.77 -33.88
CA ALA A 289 16.23 -4.74 -34.93
C ALA A 289 16.71 -3.85 -36.08
N PHE A 290 16.38 -4.21 -37.30
CA PHE A 290 16.82 -3.49 -38.51
C PHE A 290 18.34 -3.27 -38.57
N GLY A 291 19.12 -4.24 -38.08
CA GLY A 291 20.58 -4.27 -38.17
C GLY A 291 21.31 -3.46 -37.08
N SER A 292 20.61 -2.90 -36.07
CA SER A 292 21.25 -2.14 -34.98
C SER A 292 20.50 -2.35 -33.66
N PRO A 293 21.15 -2.12 -32.48
CA PRO A 293 20.46 -2.07 -31.20
C PRO A 293 19.34 -1.03 -31.18
N LEU A 294 18.23 -1.32 -30.47
CA LEU A 294 17.12 -0.37 -30.32
C LEU A 294 17.57 0.95 -29.70
N SER A 295 18.58 0.92 -28.83
CA SER A 295 19.20 2.11 -28.22
C SER A 295 19.79 3.11 -29.25
N LYS A 296 19.96 2.74 -30.52
CA LYS A 296 20.40 3.64 -31.58
C LYS A 296 19.26 4.44 -32.23
N GLN A 297 18.01 4.04 -31.99
CA GLN A 297 16.86 4.74 -32.52
C GLN A 297 16.59 6.03 -31.73
N GLN A 298 16.40 7.16 -32.43
CA GLN A 298 16.19 8.46 -31.81
C GLN A 298 14.94 8.49 -30.93
N SER A 299 13.82 7.93 -31.39
CA SER A 299 12.58 7.87 -30.63
C SER A 299 12.68 7.10 -29.33
N VAL A 300 13.47 5.99 -29.33
CA VAL A 300 13.73 5.21 -28.11
C VAL A 300 14.50 6.04 -27.08
N ARG A 301 15.52 6.78 -27.51
CA ARG A 301 16.29 7.68 -26.62
C ARG A 301 15.43 8.80 -26.06
N GLU A 302 14.52 9.36 -26.85
CA GLU A 302 13.58 10.40 -26.42
C GLU A 302 12.62 9.84 -25.37
N SER A 303 12.05 8.64 -25.57
CA SER A 303 11.20 7.97 -24.56
C SER A 303 11.95 7.70 -23.26
N ILE A 304 13.18 7.15 -23.31
CA ILE A 304 14.01 6.91 -22.11
C ILE A 304 14.26 8.21 -21.34
N ALA A 305 14.61 9.30 -22.05
CA ALA A 305 14.83 10.60 -21.42
C ALA A 305 13.54 11.15 -20.76
N GLN A 306 12.39 11.00 -21.42
CA GLN A 306 11.11 11.42 -20.87
C GLN A 306 10.73 10.61 -19.62
N MET A 307 10.90 9.27 -19.66
CA MET A 307 10.65 8.41 -18.49
C MET A 307 11.49 8.86 -17.28
N TYR A 308 12.77 9.14 -17.48
CA TYR A 308 13.64 9.67 -16.43
C TYR A 308 13.13 11.00 -15.86
N CYS A 309 12.80 11.97 -16.73
CA CYS A 309 12.29 13.28 -16.30
C CYS A 309 11.00 13.15 -15.50
N ASP A 310 10.09 12.29 -15.92
CA ASP A 310 8.80 12.07 -15.26
C ASP A 310 8.99 11.45 -13.86
N ILE A 311 9.92 10.50 -13.72
CA ILE A 311 10.27 9.89 -12.42
C ILE A 311 10.86 10.93 -11.48
N GLU A 312 11.85 11.73 -11.94
CA GLU A 312 12.50 12.75 -11.11
C GLU A 312 11.51 13.81 -10.60
N GLN A 313 10.64 14.31 -11.47
CA GLN A 313 9.58 15.27 -11.07
C GLN A 313 8.66 14.67 -10.01
N ALA A 314 8.23 13.42 -10.20
CA ALA A 314 7.36 12.72 -9.27
C ALA A 314 8.05 12.44 -7.92
N ARG A 315 9.33 12.01 -7.95
CA ARG A 315 10.16 11.79 -6.76
C ARG A 315 10.28 13.05 -5.91
N LEU A 316 10.65 14.17 -6.52
CA LEU A 316 10.76 15.46 -5.82
C LEU A 316 9.42 15.90 -5.21
N LEU A 317 8.30 15.64 -5.90
CA LEU A 317 6.98 15.95 -5.36
C LEU A 317 6.63 15.07 -4.15
N VAL A 318 6.99 13.80 -4.17
CA VAL A 318 6.80 12.85 -3.05
C VAL A 318 7.66 13.26 -1.85
N LEU A 319 8.94 13.59 -2.05
CA LEU A 319 9.82 14.06 -0.98
C LEU A 319 9.27 15.34 -0.33
N LYS A 320 8.75 16.27 -1.13
CA LYS A 320 8.06 17.47 -0.61
C LYS A 320 6.81 17.12 0.20
N ALA A 321 6.04 16.12 -0.22
CA ALA A 321 4.86 15.68 0.53
C ALA A 321 5.25 15.03 1.86
N ALA A 322 6.30 14.22 1.88
CA ALA A 322 6.85 13.59 3.07
C ALA A 322 7.35 14.65 4.08
N GLU A 323 8.18 15.61 3.64
CA GLU A 323 8.66 16.73 4.47
C GLU A 323 7.51 17.57 5.05
N ASN A 324 6.49 17.86 4.23
CA ASN A 324 5.34 18.58 4.69
C ASN A 324 4.51 17.79 5.71
N MET A 325 4.41 16.47 5.55
CA MET A 325 3.74 15.59 6.51
C MET A 325 4.45 15.62 7.86
N ASP A 326 5.78 15.48 7.86
CA ASP A 326 6.58 15.49 9.08
C ASP A 326 6.51 16.83 9.82
N ARG A 327 6.62 17.94 9.09
CA ARG A 327 6.72 19.27 9.69
C ARG A 327 5.38 19.89 10.03
N LEU A 328 4.34 19.66 9.23
CA LEU A 328 3.06 20.36 9.30
C LEU A 328 1.88 19.45 9.68
N GLY A 329 2.09 18.15 9.64
CA GLY A 329 1.07 17.14 9.90
C GLY A 329 0.08 16.93 8.75
N ASN A 330 -0.66 15.83 8.82
CA ASN A 330 -1.58 15.36 7.79
C ASN A 330 -2.63 16.41 7.36
N LYS A 331 -3.21 17.13 8.32
CA LYS A 331 -4.28 18.10 8.04
C LYS A 331 -3.82 19.25 7.14
N VAL A 332 -2.59 19.73 7.33
CA VAL A 332 -2.01 20.84 6.54
C VAL A 332 -1.44 20.30 5.22
N ALA A 333 -0.80 19.11 5.23
CA ALA A 333 -0.22 18.48 4.06
C ALA A 333 -1.25 17.92 3.06
N LYS A 334 -2.56 17.94 3.35
CA LYS A 334 -3.62 17.30 2.54
C LYS A 334 -3.61 17.66 1.06
N ASN A 335 -3.25 18.89 0.69
CA ASN A 335 -3.23 19.33 -0.70
C ASN A 335 -2.06 18.72 -1.47
N ILE A 336 -0.87 18.66 -0.87
CA ILE A 336 0.30 18.03 -1.50
C ILE A 336 0.15 16.50 -1.53
N ILE A 337 -0.48 15.89 -0.52
CA ILE A 337 -0.83 14.45 -0.52
C ILE A 337 -1.81 14.12 -1.64
N ALA A 338 -2.83 14.97 -1.88
CA ALA A 338 -3.71 14.82 -3.04
C ALA A 338 -2.93 14.94 -4.37
N ALA A 339 -2.01 15.90 -4.47
CA ALA A 339 -1.22 16.12 -5.68
C ALA A 339 -0.35 14.90 -6.03
N ILE A 340 0.35 14.29 -5.06
CA ILE A 340 1.16 13.10 -5.34
C ILE A 340 0.28 11.91 -5.77
N LYS A 341 -0.90 11.72 -5.19
CA LYS A 341 -1.85 10.67 -5.60
C LYS A 341 -2.42 10.85 -7.01
N ILE A 342 -2.47 12.09 -7.51
CA ILE A 342 -2.84 12.39 -8.90
C ILE A 342 -1.67 12.11 -9.86
N VAL A 343 -0.47 12.57 -9.50
CA VAL A 343 0.71 12.57 -10.39
C VAL A 343 1.38 11.21 -10.44
N VAL A 344 1.72 10.65 -9.28
CA VAL A 344 2.65 9.50 -9.19
C VAL A 344 2.08 8.21 -9.78
N PRO A 345 0.83 7.78 -9.47
CA PRO A 345 0.30 6.55 -10.07
C PRO A 345 0.12 6.66 -11.59
N LYS A 346 -0.20 7.85 -12.09
CA LYS A 346 -0.29 8.09 -13.53
C LYS A 346 1.08 8.04 -14.19
N MET A 347 2.08 8.68 -13.59
CA MET A 347 3.47 8.62 -14.04
C MET A 347 3.96 7.18 -14.10
N ALA A 348 3.76 6.40 -13.02
CA ALA A 348 4.19 5.01 -12.97
C ALA A 348 3.53 4.16 -14.07
N CYS A 349 2.22 4.32 -14.31
CA CYS A 349 1.55 3.65 -15.43
C CYS A 349 2.19 3.99 -16.77
N ASN A 350 2.48 5.27 -17.04
CA ASN A 350 3.06 5.69 -18.30
C ASN A 350 4.48 5.14 -18.50
N VAL A 351 5.31 5.20 -17.47
CA VAL A 351 6.69 4.69 -17.52
C VAL A 351 6.73 3.17 -17.72
N ILE A 352 5.86 2.44 -17.01
CA ILE A 352 5.81 0.98 -17.15
C ILE A 352 5.24 0.58 -18.53
N ASP A 353 4.26 1.30 -19.06
CA ASP A 353 3.70 1.08 -20.39
C ASP A 353 4.77 1.25 -21.48
N GLU A 354 5.57 2.31 -21.42
CA GLU A 354 6.70 2.53 -22.33
C GLU A 354 7.76 1.41 -22.21
N ALA A 355 8.03 0.96 -20.98
CA ALA A 355 8.94 -0.17 -20.77
C ALA A 355 8.39 -1.47 -21.39
N ILE A 356 7.10 -1.76 -21.24
CA ILE A 356 6.41 -2.88 -21.91
C ILE A 356 6.56 -2.76 -23.42
N GLN A 357 6.31 -1.58 -23.98
CA GLN A 357 6.45 -1.34 -25.41
C GLN A 357 7.85 -1.66 -25.93
N MET A 358 8.90 -1.25 -25.17
CA MET A 358 10.31 -1.55 -25.53
C MET A 358 10.66 -3.05 -25.41
N HIS A 359 9.96 -3.80 -24.57
CA HIS A 359 10.11 -5.25 -24.45
C HIS A 359 9.34 -6.01 -25.52
N GLY A 360 8.35 -5.38 -26.19
CA GLY A 360 7.44 -6.03 -27.13
C GLY A 360 6.56 -7.07 -26.44
N ALA A 361 6.22 -8.15 -27.10
CA ALA A 361 5.35 -9.19 -26.55
C ALA A 361 5.87 -9.79 -25.23
N ALA A 362 7.19 -9.86 -25.04
CA ALA A 362 7.80 -10.35 -23.81
C ALA A 362 7.43 -9.48 -22.59
N GLY A 363 7.27 -8.16 -22.75
CA GLY A 363 6.84 -7.26 -21.69
C GLY A 363 5.41 -7.47 -21.20
N THR A 364 4.60 -8.22 -21.95
CA THR A 364 3.22 -8.59 -21.57
C THR A 364 3.13 -10.00 -20.98
N SER A 365 4.24 -10.73 -20.94
CA SER A 365 4.31 -12.11 -20.44
C SER A 365 4.83 -12.17 -19.00
N GLN A 366 4.78 -13.36 -18.43
CA GLN A 366 5.34 -13.66 -17.10
C GLN A 366 6.88 -13.69 -17.07
N ASP A 367 7.55 -13.66 -18.24
CA ASP A 367 9.02 -13.66 -18.32
C ASP A 367 9.64 -12.35 -17.80
N PHE A 368 8.81 -11.31 -17.66
CA PHE A 368 9.19 -10.01 -17.09
C PHE A 368 8.13 -9.54 -16.09
N VAL A 369 8.57 -8.85 -15.07
CA VAL A 369 7.71 -8.31 -14.00
C VAL A 369 6.78 -7.18 -14.45
N LEU A 370 6.95 -6.66 -15.67
CA LEU A 370 6.35 -5.41 -16.16
C LEU A 370 4.82 -5.44 -16.20
N ALA A 371 4.23 -6.53 -16.70
CA ALA A 371 2.77 -6.66 -16.80
C ALA A 371 2.10 -6.63 -15.42
N ALA A 372 2.64 -7.39 -14.47
CA ALA A 372 2.15 -7.40 -13.09
C ALA A 372 2.35 -6.04 -12.40
N THR A 373 3.52 -5.42 -12.60
CA THR A 373 3.83 -4.08 -12.06
C THR A 373 2.90 -3.01 -12.65
N TYR A 374 2.56 -3.10 -13.95
CA TYR A 374 1.55 -2.22 -14.56
C TYR A 374 0.17 -2.41 -13.93
N GLY A 375 -0.26 -3.66 -13.73
CA GLY A 375 -1.52 -3.99 -13.05
C GLY A 375 -1.58 -3.37 -11.66
N TYR A 376 -0.52 -3.50 -10.87
CA TYR A 376 -0.39 -2.88 -9.57
C TYR A 376 -0.46 -1.34 -9.64
N ALA A 377 0.37 -0.70 -10.47
CA ALA A 377 0.38 0.75 -10.63
C ALA A 377 -0.99 1.30 -11.05
N ARG A 378 -1.68 0.59 -11.97
CA ARG A 378 -3.02 0.94 -12.42
C ARG A 378 -4.06 0.84 -11.30
N THR A 379 -3.92 -0.17 -10.44
CA THR A 379 -4.80 -0.36 -9.28
C THR A 379 -4.65 0.77 -8.27
N VAL A 380 -3.44 1.28 -8.03
CA VAL A 380 -3.17 2.39 -7.09
C VAL A 380 -3.81 3.71 -7.55
N ARG A 381 -4.17 3.87 -8.82
CA ARG A 381 -5.01 4.99 -9.30
C ARG A 381 -6.44 4.95 -8.75
N LEU A 382 -6.87 3.82 -8.18
CA LEU A 382 -8.19 3.61 -7.58
C LEU A 382 -8.12 3.46 -6.06
N ALA A 383 -7.11 2.73 -5.56
CA ALA A 383 -6.90 2.47 -4.14
C ALA A 383 -6.61 3.77 -3.37
N ASP A 384 -7.05 3.84 -2.12
CA ASP A 384 -6.92 5.00 -1.23
C ASP A 384 -7.52 6.30 -1.80
N GLY A 385 -8.53 6.17 -2.63
CA GLY A 385 -9.22 7.23 -3.34
C GLY A 385 -8.78 7.33 -4.81
N PRO A 386 -9.75 7.30 -5.74
CA PRO A 386 -9.47 7.43 -7.17
C PRO A 386 -8.98 8.82 -7.55
N ASP A 387 -8.32 8.94 -8.71
CA ASP A 387 -7.79 10.19 -9.26
C ASP A 387 -8.78 11.36 -9.13
N GLN A 388 -10.06 11.11 -9.47
CA GLN A 388 -11.12 12.14 -9.47
C GLN A 388 -11.45 12.66 -8.07
N VAL A 389 -11.39 11.83 -7.04
CA VAL A 389 -11.62 12.27 -5.65
C VAL A 389 -10.52 13.23 -5.21
N HIS A 390 -9.25 12.90 -5.53
CA HIS A 390 -8.13 13.76 -5.22
C HIS A 390 -8.15 15.06 -6.01
N MET A 391 -8.48 15.02 -7.32
CA MET A 391 -8.61 16.20 -8.17
C MET A 391 -9.74 17.12 -7.68
N MET A 392 -10.91 16.56 -7.36
CA MET A 392 -12.06 17.30 -6.84
C MET A 392 -11.70 17.99 -5.50
N GLN A 393 -11.09 17.25 -4.59
CA GLN A 393 -10.71 17.78 -3.28
C GLN A 393 -9.65 18.89 -3.40
N LEU A 394 -8.61 18.66 -4.18
CA LEU A 394 -7.53 19.62 -4.41
C LEU A 394 -8.07 20.88 -5.07
N GLY A 395 -8.82 20.76 -6.17
CA GLY A 395 -9.41 21.90 -6.88
C GLY A 395 -10.31 22.73 -5.98
N ARG A 396 -11.21 22.09 -5.20
CA ARG A 396 -12.07 22.78 -4.24
C ARG A 396 -11.26 23.55 -3.18
N ASN A 397 -10.20 22.95 -2.65
CA ASN A 397 -9.38 23.60 -1.63
C ASN A 397 -8.65 24.82 -2.20
N LEU A 398 -8.05 24.70 -3.39
CA LEU A 398 -7.35 25.80 -4.06
C LEU A 398 -8.27 26.98 -4.38
N ILE A 399 -9.50 26.72 -4.83
CA ILE A 399 -10.51 27.75 -5.10
C ILE A 399 -10.91 28.46 -3.80
N ARG A 400 -11.21 27.70 -2.74
CA ARG A 400 -11.59 28.26 -1.44
C ARG A 400 -10.47 29.11 -0.86
N ASP A 401 -9.22 28.63 -0.86
CA ASP A 401 -8.07 29.29 -0.24
C ASP A 401 -7.66 30.58 -1.01
N LYS A 402 -8.15 30.77 -2.25
CA LYS A 402 -8.00 32.02 -3.01
C LYS A 402 -9.09 33.06 -2.72
N ASN A 403 -10.23 32.62 -2.17
CA ASN A 403 -11.38 33.49 -1.91
C ASN A 403 -11.61 33.71 -0.39
N ALA A 404 -10.72 33.22 0.47
CA ALA A 404 -10.68 33.44 1.90
C ALA A 404 -9.68 34.54 2.24
#